data_0c4b7b6922ff8de91aaa7ba7e6855ec8
#
_entry.id   0c4b7b6922ff8de91aaa7ba7e6855ec8
#
_cell.length_a   1.000
_cell.length_b   1.000
_cell.length_c   1.000
_cell.angle_alpha   90.00
_cell.angle_beta   90.00
_cell.angle_gamma   90.00
#
_symmetry.space_group_name_H-M   'P 1'
#
loop_
_entity.id
_entity.type
_entity.pdbx_description
1 polymer ?
#
loop_
_entity_poly.entity_id
_entity_poly.type
_entity_poly.pdbx_seq_one_letter_code
_entity_poly.pdbx_strand_id
1 'polypeptide(L)'
;MQTVEKYKVKKAAGRRIEVEVPGSKSITNRALLIAALAEGKSVLRGVLFSDDSRHFLQALIDLGFEVEIDEADAVVSITGCGGRIPAYERAVAEKKRGGSQDEAHADASINVGSAGTAARFLTAYLGLSKGRYFVDSSEQMKKRPMEELLKALEDLGASIEFLEEAYHFPFVIGNDLVSKYEVTIDVDRSSQFLSALLIASVLFDEDFVIHVKGHHGMSYVKMTIAMMEQFGVKVNRLA
;
A
#
# COMPACT_ATOMS: atom_id res chain seq x y z
N MET A 1 13.06 40.32 4.65
CA MET A 1 14.30 39.89 3.98
C MET A 1 14.49 38.42 4.28
N GLN A 2 14.38 37.54 3.27
CA GLN A 2 14.71 36.12 3.44
C GLN A 2 16.23 35.98 3.53
N THR A 3 16.73 35.42 4.61
CA THR A 3 18.13 35.08 4.80
C THR A 3 18.47 33.90 3.89
N VAL A 4 19.31 34.12 2.89
CA VAL A 4 19.84 33.05 2.03
C VAL A 4 21.05 32.45 2.74
N GLU A 5 20.93 31.21 3.23
CA GLU A 5 22.07 30.47 3.77
C GLU A 5 22.95 29.97 2.61
N LYS A 6 24.27 30.20 2.71
CA LYS A 6 25.26 29.77 1.72
C LYS A 6 26.15 28.71 2.35
N TYR A 7 26.23 27.57 1.72
CA TYR A 7 27.15 26.49 2.09
C TYR A 7 28.30 26.38 1.15
N LYS A 8 29.52 26.31 1.69
CA LYS A 8 30.74 26.10 0.91
C LYS A 8 31.15 24.65 0.99
N VAL A 9 31.03 23.91 -0.10
CA VAL A 9 31.43 22.51 -0.20
C VAL A 9 32.86 22.43 -0.72
N LYS A 10 33.75 21.75 0.01
CA LYS A 10 35.11 21.46 -0.45
C LYS A 10 35.10 20.19 -1.29
N LYS A 11 35.74 20.25 -2.47
CA LYS A 11 35.91 19.08 -3.31
C LYS A 11 36.84 18.08 -2.62
N ALA A 12 36.40 16.83 -2.43
CA ALA A 12 37.28 15.78 -1.95
C ALA A 12 38.24 15.34 -3.03
N ALA A 13 39.53 15.22 -2.69
CA ALA A 13 40.54 14.71 -3.61
C ALA A 13 40.29 13.21 -3.85
N GLY A 14 40.43 12.78 -5.12
CA GLY A 14 40.05 11.47 -5.63
C GLY A 14 40.59 10.28 -4.82
N ARG A 15 39.79 9.84 -3.86
CA ARG A 15 39.90 8.53 -3.22
C ARG A 15 38.80 7.65 -3.75
N ARG A 16 39.11 6.42 -4.11
CA ARG A 16 38.07 5.39 -4.31
C ARG A 16 37.44 5.15 -2.95
N ILE A 17 36.17 5.49 -2.82
CA ILE A 17 35.39 5.24 -1.60
C ILE A 17 34.36 4.18 -1.98
N GLU A 18 34.36 3.09 -1.25
CA GLU A 18 33.34 2.06 -1.32
C GLU A 18 32.32 2.34 -0.21
N VAL A 19 31.06 2.48 -0.58
CA VAL A 19 29.98 2.78 0.37
C VAL A 19 28.90 1.71 0.20
N GLU A 20 28.65 1.01 1.29
CA GLU A 20 27.50 0.13 1.36
C GLU A 20 26.25 0.95 1.73
N VAL A 21 25.21 0.85 0.92
CA VAL A 21 23.95 1.55 1.17
C VAL A 21 22.88 0.57 1.63
N PRO A 22 22.05 0.94 2.62
CA PRO A 22 20.94 0.09 3.07
C PRO A 22 19.90 -0.07 1.97
N GLY A 23 19.04 -1.09 2.10
CA GLY A 23 17.91 -1.29 1.22
C GLY A 23 16.99 -0.06 1.12
N SER A 24 16.23 0.04 0.05
CA SER A 24 15.31 1.16 -0.18
C SER A 24 13.96 0.93 0.47
N LYS A 25 13.54 1.82 1.38
CA LYS A 25 12.20 1.80 1.99
C LYS A 25 11.08 1.80 0.92
N SER A 26 11.25 2.62 -0.11
CA SER A 26 10.24 2.75 -1.18
C SER A 26 10.11 1.48 -2.02
N ILE A 27 11.20 0.75 -2.23
CA ILE A 27 11.20 -0.54 -2.92
C ILE A 27 10.61 -1.61 -1.99
N THR A 28 11.09 -1.71 -0.76
CA THR A 28 10.64 -2.69 0.23
C THR A 28 9.12 -2.67 0.37
N ASN A 29 8.52 -1.53 0.68
CA ASN A 29 7.07 -1.45 0.92
C ASN A 29 6.23 -1.81 -0.31
N ARG A 30 6.72 -1.53 -1.52
CA ARG A 30 6.07 -1.98 -2.77
C ARG A 30 6.17 -3.49 -2.93
N ALA A 31 7.36 -4.04 -2.74
CA ALA A 31 7.61 -5.47 -2.86
C ALA A 31 6.76 -6.29 -1.88
N LEU A 32 6.61 -5.82 -0.64
CA LEU A 32 5.77 -6.47 0.38
C LEU A 32 4.31 -6.60 -0.09
N LEU A 33 3.70 -5.51 -0.60
CA LEU A 33 2.33 -5.58 -1.07
C LEU A 33 2.19 -6.42 -2.35
N ILE A 34 3.06 -6.21 -3.33
CA ILE A 34 3.00 -6.98 -4.59
C ILE A 34 3.16 -8.48 -4.31
N ALA A 35 4.07 -8.86 -3.39
CA ALA A 35 4.23 -10.26 -2.98
C ALA A 35 2.98 -10.82 -2.28
N ALA A 36 2.29 -10.02 -1.45
CA ALA A 36 1.03 -10.44 -0.81
C ALA A 36 -0.11 -10.61 -1.83
N LEU A 37 -0.14 -9.76 -2.88
CA LEU A 37 -1.11 -9.85 -3.97
C LEU A 37 -0.83 -10.99 -4.96
N ALA A 38 0.43 -11.38 -5.12
CA ALA A 38 0.81 -12.49 -6.00
C ALA A 38 0.22 -13.83 -5.51
N GLU A 39 0.26 -14.84 -6.35
CA GLU A 39 -0.10 -16.21 -5.96
C GLU A 39 1.15 -17.01 -5.59
N GLY A 40 1.14 -17.64 -4.40
CA GLY A 40 2.23 -18.50 -3.93
C GLY A 40 3.32 -17.74 -3.16
N LYS A 41 4.44 -18.45 -2.87
CA LYS A 41 5.51 -17.94 -2.00
C LYS A 41 6.49 -17.06 -2.77
N SER A 42 6.66 -15.83 -2.32
CA SER A 42 7.68 -14.88 -2.76
C SER A 42 8.77 -14.73 -1.72
N VAL A 43 10.04 -14.65 -2.14
CA VAL A 43 11.19 -14.42 -1.24
C VAL A 43 11.85 -13.09 -1.62
N LEU A 44 11.74 -12.11 -0.72
CA LEU A 44 12.29 -10.77 -0.88
C LEU A 44 13.64 -10.68 -0.17
N ARG A 45 14.71 -10.30 -0.87
CA ARG A 45 16.05 -10.14 -0.32
C ARG A 45 16.50 -8.69 -0.33
N GLY A 46 17.31 -8.29 0.65
CA GLY A 46 17.75 -6.90 0.82
C GLY A 46 16.64 -5.98 1.34
N VAL A 47 15.73 -6.53 2.14
CA VAL A 47 14.64 -5.80 2.76
C VAL A 47 15.18 -4.77 3.75
N LEU A 48 14.72 -3.51 3.66
CA LEU A 48 15.03 -2.51 4.65
C LEU A 48 14.03 -2.61 5.82
N PHE A 49 14.52 -2.99 7.00
CA PHE A 49 13.73 -2.99 8.23
C PHE A 49 13.74 -1.59 8.89
N SER A 50 12.85 -0.74 8.43
CA SER A 50 12.54 0.57 9.02
C SER A 50 11.21 0.49 9.79
N ASP A 51 10.90 1.51 10.59
CA ASP A 51 9.59 1.57 11.27
C ASP A 51 8.44 1.44 10.27
N ASP A 52 8.54 2.09 9.10
CA ASP A 52 7.53 2.00 8.05
C ASP A 52 7.33 0.56 7.53
N SER A 53 8.43 -0.18 7.28
CA SER A 53 8.33 -1.55 6.79
C SER A 53 7.89 -2.53 7.87
N ARG A 54 8.24 -2.28 9.14
CA ARG A 54 7.74 -3.07 10.28
C ARG A 54 6.23 -2.91 10.46
N HIS A 55 5.70 -1.68 10.37
CA HIS A 55 4.25 -1.46 10.36
C HIS A 55 3.57 -2.14 9.18
N PHE A 56 4.21 -2.12 8.01
CA PHE A 56 3.68 -2.79 6.83
C PHE A 56 3.61 -4.32 7.02
N LEU A 57 4.70 -4.93 7.51
CA LEU A 57 4.77 -6.36 7.78
C LEU A 57 3.74 -6.76 8.84
N GLN A 58 3.62 -5.99 9.93
CA GLN A 58 2.62 -6.26 10.96
C GLN A 58 1.20 -6.20 10.39
N ALA A 59 0.88 -5.19 9.57
CA ALA A 59 -0.43 -5.10 8.93
C ALA A 59 -0.73 -6.30 8.01
N LEU A 60 0.26 -6.84 7.27
CA LEU A 60 0.08 -8.06 6.49
C LEU A 60 -0.19 -9.28 7.39
N ILE A 61 0.50 -9.39 8.52
CA ILE A 61 0.27 -10.45 9.52
C ILE A 61 -1.14 -10.34 10.11
N ASP A 62 -1.58 -9.13 10.46
CA ASP A 62 -2.92 -8.85 11.00
C ASP A 62 -4.02 -9.18 9.97
N LEU A 63 -3.76 -8.95 8.67
CA LEU A 63 -4.61 -9.38 7.56
C LEU A 63 -4.57 -10.90 7.33
N GLY A 64 -3.70 -11.60 8.05
CA GLY A 64 -3.62 -13.06 8.09
C GLY A 64 -2.72 -13.70 7.05
N PHE A 65 -1.89 -12.92 6.37
CA PHE A 65 -0.85 -13.48 5.50
C PHE A 65 0.20 -14.26 6.28
N GLU A 66 0.71 -15.32 5.67
CA GLU A 66 1.87 -16.05 6.19
C GLU A 66 3.13 -15.28 5.80
N VAL A 67 3.83 -14.77 6.83
CA VAL A 67 5.03 -13.94 6.67
C VAL A 67 6.15 -14.52 7.54
N GLU A 68 7.28 -14.86 6.91
CA GLU A 68 8.50 -15.29 7.59
C GLU A 68 9.52 -14.14 7.48
N ILE A 69 10.12 -13.75 8.60
CA ILE A 69 11.03 -12.61 8.67
C ILE A 69 12.40 -13.08 9.18
N ASP A 70 13.43 -12.83 8.40
CA ASP A 70 14.83 -12.96 8.79
C ASP A 70 15.51 -11.60 8.67
N GLU A 71 15.60 -10.89 9.81
CA GLU A 71 16.22 -9.57 9.85
C GLU A 71 17.74 -9.63 9.72
N ALA A 72 18.37 -10.74 10.15
CA ALA A 72 19.82 -10.89 10.11
C ALA A 72 20.32 -10.98 8.66
N ASP A 73 19.59 -11.70 7.82
CA ASP A 73 19.89 -11.87 6.40
C ASP A 73 19.14 -10.88 5.50
N ALA A 74 18.39 -9.95 6.08
CA ALA A 74 17.54 -8.99 5.38
C ALA A 74 16.59 -9.67 4.38
N VAL A 75 15.93 -10.76 4.81
CA VAL A 75 15.02 -11.56 3.98
C VAL A 75 13.61 -11.58 4.58
N VAL A 76 12.60 -11.46 3.71
CA VAL A 76 11.19 -11.69 4.04
C VAL A 76 10.60 -12.65 3.03
N SER A 77 9.92 -13.70 3.50
CA SER A 77 9.10 -14.57 2.67
C SER A 77 7.62 -14.29 2.93
N ILE A 78 6.83 -14.19 1.88
CA ILE A 78 5.38 -13.96 1.96
C ILE A 78 4.68 -14.99 1.10
N THR A 79 3.69 -15.69 1.66
CA THR A 79 2.76 -16.51 0.89
C THR A 79 1.59 -15.63 0.45
N GLY A 80 1.63 -15.21 -0.82
CA GLY A 80 0.60 -14.41 -1.44
C GLY A 80 -0.64 -15.23 -1.82
N CYS A 81 -1.80 -14.60 -1.84
CA CYS A 81 -3.09 -15.27 -1.97
C CYS A 81 -3.86 -14.88 -3.24
N GLY A 82 -3.18 -14.37 -4.29
CA GLY A 82 -3.82 -14.02 -5.56
C GLY A 82 -4.89 -12.93 -5.38
N GLY A 83 -4.57 -11.88 -4.63
CA GLY A 83 -5.47 -10.75 -4.35
C GLY A 83 -6.47 -10.97 -3.19
N ARG A 84 -6.68 -12.21 -2.73
CA ARG A 84 -7.58 -12.50 -1.61
C ARG A 84 -6.93 -12.13 -0.28
N ILE A 85 -7.77 -11.73 0.70
CA ILE A 85 -7.33 -11.41 2.06
C ILE A 85 -7.64 -12.61 2.98
N PRO A 86 -6.64 -13.27 3.58
CA PRO A 86 -6.85 -14.48 4.37
C PRO A 86 -7.78 -14.30 5.58
N ALA A 87 -7.79 -13.13 6.21
CA ALA A 87 -8.70 -12.84 7.32
C ALA A 87 -10.16 -12.88 6.88
N TYR A 88 -10.50 -12.25 5.75
CA TYR A 88 -11.84 -12.31 5.16
C TYR A 88 -12.26 -13.74 4.80
N GLU A 89 -11.38 -14.51 4.15
CA GLU A 89 -11.66 -15.90 3.76
C GLU A 89 -11.96 -16.77 5.00
N ARG A 90 -11.26 -16.54 6.13
CA ARG A 90 -11.53 -17.21 7.40
C ARG A 90 -12.88 -16.81 7.96
N ALA A 91 -13.21 -15.51 7.99
CA ALA A 91 -14.49 -15.00 8.48
C ALA A 91 -15.67 -15.60 7.69
N VAL A 92 -15.57 -15.65 6.36
CA VAL A 92 -16.58 -16.28 5.48
C VAL A 92 -16.70 -17.78 5.77
N ALA A 93 -15.60 -18.49 5.98
CA ALA A 93 -15.62 -19.92 6.29
C ALA A 93 -16.27 -20.22 7.64
N GLU A 94 -16.03 -19.39 8.65
CA GLU A 94 -16.65 -19.49 9.98
C GLU A 94 -18.15 -19.24 9.94
N LYS A 95 -18.60 -18.21 9.21
CA LYS A 95 -20.03 -17.91 8.99
C LYS A 95 -20.76 -19.09 8.33
N LYS A 96 -20.15 -19.73 7.33
CA LYS A 96 -20.71 -20.93 6.68
C LYS A 96 -20.82 -22.13 7.61
N ARG A 97 -20.02 -22.21 8.67
CA ARG A 97 -20.08 -23.28 9.70
C ARG A 97 -21.09 -22.99 10.82
N GLY A 98 -21.87 -21.92 10.72
CA GLY A 98 -22.88 -21.54 11.71
C GLY A 98 -22.35 -20.66 12.83
N GLY A 99 -21.18 -20.06 12.68
CA GLY A 99 -20.67 -19.03 13.58
C GLY A 99 -21.50 -17.75 13.47
N SER A 100 -21.88 -17.18 14.61
CA SER A 100 -22.51 -15.86 14.68
C SER A 100 -21.42 -14.82 14.60
N GLN A 101 -21.33 -14.08 13.49
CA GLN A 101 -20.60 -12.82 13.47
C GLN A 101 -21.59 -11.66 13.52
N ASP A 102 -21.30 -10.69 14.38
CA ASP A 102 -21.98 -9.41 14.37
C ASP A 102 -21.66 -8.71 13.05
N GLU A 103 -22.66 -8.35 12.25
CA GLU A 103 -22.47 -7.68 10.94
C GLU A 103 -21.73 -6.35 11.07
N ALA A 104 -21.64 -5.79 12.26
CA ALA A 104 -20.88 -4.58 12.58
C ALA A 104 -19.36 -4.83 12.76
N HIS A 105 -18.92 -6.09 12.84
CA HIS A 105 -17.51 -6.40 13.15
C HIS A 105 -16.65 -6.38 11.88
N ALA A 106 -15.45 -5.77 11.99
CA ALA A 106 -14.45 -5.81 10.92
C ALA A 106 -13.81 -7.20 10.82
N ASP A 107 -13.56 -7.69 9.61
CA ASP A 107 -12.89 -8.98 9.36
C ASP A 107 -11.43 -8.97 9.82
N ALA A 108 -10.80 -7.79 9.81
CA ALA A 108 -9.49 -7.55 10.40
C ALA A 108 -9.32 -6.08 10.80
N SER A 109 -8.36 -5.84 11.70
CA SER A 109 -7.96 -4.50 12.14
C SER A 109 -6.47 -4.33 11.91
N ILE A 110 -6.05 -3.22 11.30
CA ILE A 110 -4.65 -2.89 11.09
C ILE A 110 -4.31 -1.50 11.61
N ASN A 111 -3.05 -1.31 12.03
CA ASN A 111 -2.51 0.01 12.35
C ASN A 111 -1.27 0.29 11.50
N VAL A 112 -1.37 1.31 10.65
CA VAL A 112 -0.30 1.69 9.71
C VAL A 112 0.76 2.61 10.32
N GLY A 113 0.63 2.95 11.61
CA GLY A 113 1.55 3.83 12.31
C GLY A 113 1.73 5.17 11.60
N SER A 114 2.97 5.64 11.49
CA SER A 114 3.33 6.85 10.71
C SER A 114 3.75 6.54 9.27
N ALA A 115 3.62 5.29 8.84
CA ALA A 115 4.12 4.79 7.57
C ALA A 115 3.26 5.25 6.39
N GLY A 116 3.62 6.36 5.76
CA GLY A 116 2.84 6.96 4.68
C GLY A 116 2.60 6.03 3.48
N THR A 117 3.53 5.13 3.18
CA THR A 117 3.38 4.16 2.09
C THR A 117 2.41 3.04 2.49
N ALA A 118 2.53 2.50 3.71
CA ALA A 118 1.60 1.51 4.23
C ALA A 118 0.16 2.07 4.24
N ALA A 119 0.00 3.29 4.77
CA ALA A 119 -1.29 3.98 4.84
C ALA A 119 -2.01 4.06 3.48
N ARG A 120 -1.30 4.43 2.39
CA ARG A 120 -1.91 4.57 1.06
C ARG A 120 -2.10 3.23 0.36
N PHE A 121 -1.09 2.38 0.41
CA PHE A 121 -1.09 1.12 -0.33
C PHE A 121 -2.08 0.13 0.24
N LEU A 122 -2.08 -0.05 1.57
CA LEU A 122 -3.03 -0.95 2.22
C LEU A 122 -4.46 -0.41 2.13
N THR A 123 -4.68 0.91 2.28
CA THR A 123 -6.01 1.49 2.09
C THR A 123 -6.57 1.21 0.69
N ALA A 124 -5.77 1.37 -0.37
CA ALA A 124 -6.22 1.05 -1.73
C ALA A 124 -6.51 -0.44 -1.89
N TYR A 125 -5.64 -1.31 -1.37
CA TYR A 125 -5.85 -2.76 -1.41
C TYR A 125 -7.14 -3.17 -0.69
N LEU A 126 -7.35 -2.69 0.54
CA LEU A 126 -8.53 -3.02 1.34
C LEU A 126 -9.82 -2.44 0.75
N GLY A 127 -9.77 -1.20 0.24
CA GLY A 127 -10.91 -0.53 -0.37
C GLY A 127 -11.37 -1.15 -1.69
N LEU A 128 -10.53 -1.94 -2.36
CA LEU A 128 -10.88 -2.67 -3.57
C LEU A 128 -11.04 -4.18 -3.33
N SER A 129 -10.87 -4.64 -2.09
CA SER A 129 -11.04 -6.04 -1.69
C SER A 129 -12.38 -6.27 -1.01
N LYS A 130 -12.89 -7.50 -1.10
CA LYS A 130 -14.08 -7.92 -0.35
C LYS A 130 -13.80 -7.94 1.15
N GLY A 131 -14.80 -7.57 1.95
CA GLY A 131 -14.74 -7.59 3.41
C GLY A 131 -14.85 -6.21 4.04
N ARG A 132 -14.71 -6.16 5.36
CA ARG A 132 -14.71 -4.93 6.18
C ARG A 132 -13.44 -4.87 7.02
N TYR A 133 -12.70 -3.80 6.93
CA TYR A 133 -11.40 -3.64 7.56
C TYR A 133 -11.34 -2.34 8.36
N PHE A 134 -11.05 -2.45 9.64
CA PHE A 134 -10.74 -1.28 10.46
C PHE A 134 -9.28 -0.86 10.24
N VAL A 135 -9.07 0.40 9.90
CA VAL A 135 -7.75 0.95 9.62
C VAL A 135 -7.51 2.15 10.52
N ASP A 136 -6.47 2.06 11.35
CA ASP A 136 -6.02 3.13 12.23
C ASP A 136 -4.57 3.53 11.92
N SER A 137 -4.15 4.65 12.50
CA SER A 137 -2.81 5.20 12.30
C SER A 137 -2.35 6.02 13.51
N SER A 138 -1.10 6.47 13.49
CA SER A 138 -0.59 7.42 14.47
C SER A 138 -1.22 8.81 14.28
N GLU A 139 -1.23 9.62 15.35
CA GLU A 139 -1.68 11.01 15.32
C GLU A 139 -0.95 11.88 14.27
N GLN A 140 0.30 11.54 13.97
CA GLN A 140 1.06 12.19 12.90
C GLN A 140 0.51 11.84 11.51
N MET A 141 0.09 10.59 11.31
CA MET A 141 -0.44 10.13 10.04
C MET A 141 -1.87 10.63 9.81
N LYS A 142 -2.70 10.75 10.83
CA LYS A 142 -4.06 11.34 10.76
C LYS A 142 -4.05 12.73 10.10
N LYS A 143 -2.99 13.52 10.32
CA LYS A 143 -2.83 14.87 9.75
C LYS A 143 -2.38 14.92 8.29
N ARG A 144 -2.04 13.77 7.70
CA ARG A 144 -1.52 13.71 6.32
C ARG A 144 -2.65 13.49 5.32
N PRO A 145 -2.53 14.06 4.10
CA PRO A 145 -3.60 13.96 3.09
C PRO A 145 -3.87 12.51 2.70
N MET A 146 -5.17 12.15 2.71
CA MET A 146 -5.72 10.88 2.26
C MET A 146 -6.94 11.09 1.35
N GLU A 147 -7.52 12.29 1.35
CA GLU A 147 -8.79 12.64 0.74
C GLU A 147 -8.87 12.23 -0.73
N GLU A 148 -7.85 12.55 -1.54
CA GLU A 148 -7.86 12.24 -2.97
C GLU A 148 -7.93 10.73 -3.23
N LEU A 149 -7.21 9.93 -2.43
CA LEU A 149 -7.24 8.47 -2.56
C LEU A 149 -8.58 7.90 -2.09
N LEU A 150 -9.09 8.35 -0.95
CA LEU A 150 -10.34 7.85 -0.38
C LEU A 150 -11.53 8.18 -1.31
N LYS A 151 -11.59 9.40 -1.87
CA LYS A 151 -12.60 9.75 -2.88
C LYS A 151 -12.50 8.89 -4.14
N ALA A 152 -11.28 8.62 -4.61
CA ALA A 152 -11.09 7.73 -5.76
C ALA A 152 -11.57 6.31 -5.46
N LEU A 153 -11.40 5.81 -4.24
CA LEU A 153 -11.91 4.50 -3.82
C LEU A 153 -13.44 4.49 -3.69
N GLU A 154 -14.07 5.55 -3.15
CA GLU A 154 -15.52 5.72 -3.14
C GLU A 154 -16.09 5.74 -4.57
N ASP A 155 -15.45 6.44 -5.49
CA ASP A 155 -15.83 6.46 -6.92
C ASP A 155 -15.76 5.07 -7.57
N LEU A 156 -14.87 4.19 -7.09
CA LEU A 156 -14.73 2.80 -7.52
C LEU A 156 -15.71 1.85 -6.83
N GLY A 157 -16.46 2.33 -5.83
CA GLY A 157 -17.48 1.57 -5.12
C GLY A 157 -17.07 1.10 -3.74
N ALA A 158 -15.93 1.55 -3.19
CA ALA A 158 -15.58 1.26 -1.82
C ALA A 158 -16.58 1.90 -0.83
N SER A 159 -16.96 1.15 0.19
CA SER A 159 -17.70 1.66 1.34
C SER A 159 -16.70 2.12 2.40
N ILE A 160 -16.82 3.37 2.84
CA ILE A 160 -15.94 3.95 3.84
C ILE A 160 -16.77 4.60 4.95
N GLU A 161 -16.54 4.14 6.17
CA GLU A 161 -17.15 4.70 7.38
C GLU A 161 -16.07 5.44 8.18
N PHE A 162 -16.11 6.77 8.17
CA PHE A 162 -15.19 7.61 8.94
C PHE A 162 -15.65 7.67 10.40
N LEU A 163 -14.76 7.34 11.34
CA LEU A 163 -15.10 7.25 12.77
C LEU A 163 -14.82 8.54 13.54
N GLU A 164 -13.99 9.42 13.00
CA GLU A 164 -13.67 10.73 13.57
C GLU A 164 -13.90 11.82 12.50
N GLU A 165 -12.89 12.23 11.77
CA GLU A 165 -12.95 13.27 10.76
C GLU A 165 -13.04 12.64 9.35
N ALA A 166 -13.89 13.21 8.49
CA ALA A 166 -14.04 12.72 7.12
C ALA A 166 -12.71 12.75 6.34
N TYR A 167 -12.43 11.68 5.61
CA TYR A 167 -11.19 11.47 4.85
C TYR A 167 -9.90 11.40 5.68
N HIS A 168 -10.04 11.12 6.99
CA HIS A 168 -8.93 10.90 7.92
C HIS A 168 -9.09 9.57 8.66
N PHE A 169 -7.99 9.03 9.16
CA PHE A 169 -7.99 7.88 10.07
C PHE A 169 -8.62 8.28 11.43
N PRO A 170 -9.24 7.34 12.15
CA PRO A 170 -9.50 5.96 11.76
C PRO A 170 -10.77 5.84 10.92
N PHE A 171 -10.85 4.79 10.12
CA PHE A 171 -12.04 4.45 9.34
C PHE A 171 -12.19 2.93 9.16
N VAL A 172 -13.41 2.50 8.82
CA VAL A 172 -13.69 1.16 8.33
C VAL A 172 -13.85 1.23 6.82
N ILE A 173 -13.16 0.36 6.09
CA ILE A 173 -13.17 0.34 4.63
C ILE A 173 -13.36 -1.07 4.11
N GLY A 174 -14.01 -1.20 2.97
CA GLY A 174 -14.15 -2.45 2.25
C GLY A 174 -14.94 -2.29 0.97
N ASN A 175 -15.15 -3.38 0.28
CA ASN A 175 -15.93 -3.40 -0.95
C ASN A 175 -16.72 -4.72 -1.06
N ASP A 176 -17.99 -4.64 -1.38
CA ASP A 176 -18.81 -5.81 -1.70
C ASP A 176 -18.95 -5.98 -3.22
N LEU A 177 -18.87 -4.88 -3.97
CA LEU A 177 -19.05 -4.88 -5.41
C LEU A 177 -18.29 -3.71 -6.05
N VAL A 178 -17.24 -4.02 -6.80
CA VAL A 178 -16.61 -3.03 -7.69
C VAL A 178 -17.59 -2.60 -8.75
N SER A 179 -17.83 -1.31 -8.85
CA SER A 179 -18.84 -0.74 -9.76
C SER A 179 -18.27 -0.08 -11.00
N LYS A 180 -16.97 0.22 -11.01
CA LYS A 180 -16.29 0.93 -12.11
C LYS A 180 -14.87 0.42 -12.30
N TYR A 181 -14.40 0.46 -13.54
CA TYR A 181 -13.04 0.07 -13.94
C TYR A 181 -12.22 1.28 -14.44
N GLU A 182 -12.64 2.47 -14.06
CA GLU A 182 -12.02 3.72 -14.48
C GLU A 182 -12.06 4.73 -13.33
N VAL A 183 -10.95 5.45 -13.10
CA VAL A 183 -10.85 6.45 -12.04
C VAL A 183 -9.92 7.60 -12.44
N THR A 184 -10.17 8.80 -11.93
CA THR A 184 -9.26 9.94 -12.04
C THR A 184 -8.55 10.18 -10.71
N ILE A 185 -7.23 10.39 -10.73
CA ILE A 185 -6.43 10.71 -9.55
C ILE A 185 -5.52 11.91 -9.79
N ASP A 186 -5.48 12.83 -8.82
CA ASP A 186 -4.52 13.93 -8.80
C ASP A 186 -3.30 13.55 -7.97
N VAL A 187 -2.10 13.67 -8.57
CA VAL A 187 -0.83 13.29 -7.93
C VAL A 187 -0.03 14.48 -7.39
N ASP A 188 -0.52 15.71 -7.53
CA ASP A 188 0.24 16.89 -7.13
C ASP A 188 0.52 16.93 -5.62
N ARG A 189 -0.38 16.39 -4.80
CA ARG A 189 -0.14 16.22 -3.37
C ARG A 189 0.68 14.98 -3.03
N SER A 190 0.52 13.88 -3.79
CA SER A 190 1.27 12.65 -3.53
C SER A 190 1.18 11.66 -4.69
N SER A 191 2.34 11.27 -5.23
CA SER A 191 2.45 10.16 -6.19
C SER A 191 2.16 8.78 -5.57
N GLN A 192 2.07 8.70 -4.23
CA GLN A 192 1.70 7.45 -3.55
C GLN A 192 0.27 7.03 -3.86
N PHE A 193 -0.63 7.98 -4.12
CA PHE A 193 -2.02 7.68 -4.50
C PHE A 193 -2.09 6.88 -5.80
N LEU A 194 -1.41 7.35 -6.85
CA LEU A 194 -1.35 6.63 -8.12
C LEU A 194 -0.63 5.27 -7.97
N SER A 195 0.47 5.23 -7.22
CA SER A 195 1.18 3.97 -6.95
C SER A 195 0.30 2.96 -6.22
N ALA A 196 -0.53 3.41 -5.28
CA ALA A 196 -1.47 2.57 -4.54
C ALA A 196 -2.54 1.97 -5.45
N LEU A 197 -3.16 2.81 -6.30
CA LEU A 197 -4.16 2.35 -7.26
C LEU A 197 -3.57 1.42 -8.31
N LEU A 198 -2.36 1.68 -8.82
CA LEU A 198 -1.67 0.80 -9.76
C LEU A 198 -1.43 -0.59 -9.16
N ILE A 199 -0.91 -0.68 -7.93
CA ILE A 199 -0.67 -1.98 -7.29
C ILE A 199 -2.00 -2.71 -7.04
N ALA A 200 -3.03 -2.00 -6.55
CA ALA A 200 -4.32 -2.59 -6.27
C ALA A 200 -5.13 -2.94 -7.53
N SER A 201 -4.80 -2.37 -8.69
CA SER A 201 -5.50 -2.65 -9.96
C SER A 201 -5.43 -4.12 -10.40
N VAL A 202 -4.49 -4.91 -9.88
CA VAL A 202 -4.42 -6.36 -10.16
C VAL A 202 -5.59 -7.15 -9.56
N LEU A 203 -6.43 -6.52 -8.75
CA LEU A 203 -7.66 -7.13 -8.19
C LEU A 203 -8.80 -7.19 -9.22
N PHE A 204 -8.68 -6.49 -10.33
CA PHE A 204 -9.69 -6.48 -11.38
C PHE A 204 -9.39 -7.53 -12.46
N ASP A 205 -10.42 -8.23 -12.90
CA ASP A 205 -10.35 -9.17 -14.01
C ASP A 205 -10.45 -8.45 -15.38
N GLU A 206 -10.88 -7.19 -15.40
CA GLU A 206 -11.06 -6.35 -16.58
C GLU A 206 -9.95 -5.29 -16.66
N ASP A 207 -9.80 -4.68 -17.83
CA ASP A 207 -8.87 -3.56 -18.04
C ASP A 207 -9.24 -2.38 -17.12
N PHE A 208 -8.30 -1.96 -16.28
CA PHE A 208 -8.48 -0.86 -15.35
C PHE A 208 -7.76 0.39 -15.84
N VAL A 209 -8.49 1.50 -15.98
CA VAL A 209 -7.97 2.76 -16.51
C VAL A 209 -7.82 3.81 -15.41
N ILE A 210 -6.62 4.38 -15.30
CA ILE A 210 -6.37 5.49 -14.37
C ILE A 210 -6.04 6.75 -15.15
N HIS A 211 -6.90 7.76 -15.05
CA HIS A 211 -6.66 9.12 -15.57
C HIS A 211 -5.85 9.91 -14.54
N VAL A 212 -4.66 10.36 -14.94
CA VAL A 212 -3.72 11.03 -14.04
C VAL A 212 -3.72 12.52 -14.27
N LYS A 213 -3.99 13.31 -13.23
CA LYS A 213 -3.77 14.75 -13.19
C LYS A 213 -2.50 15.06 -12.41
N GLY A 214 -1.74 16.09 -12.87
CA GLY A 214 -0.49 16.49 -12.23
C GLY A 214 0.74 15.70 -12.68
N HIS A 215 1.89 16.04 -12.12
CA HIS A 215 3.19 15.49 -12.54
C HIS A 215 4.13 15.15 -11.37
N HIS A 216 3.68 15.34 -10.12
CA HIS A 216 4.53 15.17 -8.96
C HIS A 216 4.95 13.70 -8.77
N GLY A 217 6.25 13.50 -8.50
CA GLY A 217 6.78 12.21 -8.05
C GLY A 217 6.69 11.06 -9.06
N MET A 218 6.62 11.33 -10.37
CA MET A 218 6.49 10.31 -11.42
C MET A 218 7.63 9.28 -11.45
N SER A 219 8.80 9.58 -10.87
CA SER A 219 9.86 8.59 -10.68
C SER A 219 9.47 7.42 -9.77
N TYR A 220 8.69 7.69 -8.73
CA TYR A 220 8.13 6.65 -7.84
C TYR A 220 7.04 5.82 -8.53
N VAL A 221 6.28 6.44 -9.42
CA VAL A 221 5.29 5.72 -10.24
C VAL A 221 5.99 4.77 -11.21
N LYS A 222 7.03 5.23 -11.90
CA LYS A 222 7.86 4.37 -12.78
C LYS A 222 8.50 3.21 -12.01
N MET A 223 8.98 3.45 -10.78
CA MET A 223 9.47 2.40 -9.89
C MET A 223 8.38 1.36 -9.59
N THR A 224 7.15 1.81 -9.30
CA THR A 224 6.02 0.91 -9.06
C THR A 224 5.74 0.03 -10.27
N ILE A 225 5.63 0.63 -11.46
CA ILE A 225 5.39 -0.10 -12.72
C ILE A 225 6.49 -1.13 -12.97
N ALA A 226 7.77 -0.74 -12.87
CA ALA A 226 8.89 -1.66 -13.08
C ALA A 226 8.89 -2.84 -12.09
N MET A 227 8.42 -2.64 -10.86
CA MET A 227 8.29 -3.73 -9.89
C MET A 227 7.10 -4.64 -10.20
N MET A 228 5.96 -4.09 -10.60
CA MET A 228 4.80 -4.88 -11.05
C MET A 228 5.17 -5.74 -12.27
N GLU A 229 5.97 -5.21 -13.21
CA GLU A 229 6.47 -5.95 -14.38
C GLU A 229 7.36 -7.14 -13.97
N GLN A 230 8.17 -7.03 -12.90
CA GLN A 230 8.96 -8.16 -12.38
C GLN A 230 8.07 -9.30 -11.84
N PHE A 231 6.85 -8.99 -11.41
CA PHE A 231 5.84 -9.98 -11.01
C PHE A 231 4.89 -10.39 -12.16
N GLY A 232 5.22 -9.99 -13.41
CA GLY A 232 4.50 -10.41 -14.62
C GLY A 232 3.30 -9.55 -15.01
N VAL A 233 3.04 -8.44 -14.28
CA VAL A 233 1.93 -7.52 -14.60
C VAL A 233 2.39 -6.52 -15.65
N LYS A 234 1.59 -6.33 -16.71
CA LYS A 234 1.84 -5.31 -17.74
C LYS A 234 1.04 -4.06 -17.46
N VAL A 235 1.72 -2.92 -17.46
CA VAL A 235 1.10 -1.60 -17.34
C VAL A 235 1.35 -0.81 -18.61
N ASN A 236 0.29 -0.48 -19.34
CA ASN A 236 0.36 0.29 -20.58
C ASN A 236 0.13 1.77 -20.29
N ARG A 237 1.01 2.63 -20.77
CA ARG A 237 0.78 4.07 -20.76
C ARG A 237 0.04 4.45 -22.04
N LEU A 238 -1.20 4.90 -21.88
CA LEU A 238 -1.98 5.46 -22.96
C LEU A 238 -1.57 6.94 -23.18
N ALA A 239 -1.57 7.40 -24.44
CA ALA A 239 -1.18 8.76 -24.82
C ALA A 239 -2.30 9.77 -24.51
#